data_961b79dce110377ab1a5aec9e1e980ab
#
_entry.id   961b79dce110377ab1a5aec9e1e980ab
#
_cell.length_a   1.000
_cell.length_b   1.000
_cell.length_c   1.000
_cell.angle_alpha   90.00
_cell.angle_beta   90.00
_cell.angle_gamma   90.00
#
_symmetry.space_group_name_H-M   'P 1'
#
loop_
_entity.id
_entity.type
_entity.pdbx_description
1 polymer ?
#
loop_
_entity_poly.entity_id
_entity_poly.type
_entity_poly.pdbx_seq_one_letter_code
_entity_poly.pdbx_strand_id
1 'polypeptide(L)'
;MGYDNANNILSFGKPQFASNYSTSGGTLSIADSYAQTINGTSLTATLPVVDGTNVGIQFLITNTNASALTVNSSSSQLIYSSTGAASTLTRSLAVGHSHIFTAIFTTSGSTYGWSMV
;
A
#
# COMPACT_ATOMS: atom_id res chain seq x y z
N MET A 1 -20.56 -2.94 2.49
CA MET A 1 -21.14 -4.09 1.76
C MET A 1 -22.60 -3.78 1.45
N GLY A 2 -23.04 -4.00 0.23
CA GLY A 2 -24.39 -3.78 -0.23
C GLY A 2 -24.83 -4.88 -1.19
N TYR A 3 -26.13 -5.00 -1.37
CA TYR A 3 -26.73 -5.95 -2.31
C TYR A 3 -27.54 -5.21 -3.36
N ASP A 4 -27.22 -5.43 -4.62
CA ASP A 4 -27.96 -4.85 -5.74
C ASP A 4 -29.05 -5.81 -6.19
N ASN A 5 -30.29 -5.54 -5.77
CA ASN A 5 -31.44 -6.36 -6.11
C ASN A 5 -31.78 -6.32 -7.60
N ALA A 6 -31.49 -5.23 -8.29
CA ALA A 6 -31.81 -5.11 -9.72
C ALA A 6 -30.97 -6.05 -10.56
N ASN A 7 -29.73 -6.24 -10.22
CA ASN A 7 -28.78 -7.10 -10.92
C ASN A 7 -28.46 -8.39 -10.18
N ASN A 8 -29.05 -8.60 -9.01
CA ASN A 8 -28.80 -9.76 -8.16
C ASN A 8 -27.30 -9.92 -7.82
N ILE A 9 -26.62 -8.82 -7.54
CA ILE A 9 -25.20 -8.78 -7.26
C ILE A 9 -24.97 -8.27 -5.84
N LEU A 10 -24.15 -9.02 -5.08
CA LEU A 10 -23.65 -8.55 -3.79
C LEU A 10 -22.48 -7.60 -4.03
N SER A 11 -22.59 -6.36 -3.59
CA SER A 11 -21.57 -5.35 -3.72
C SER A 11 -20.84 -5.12 -2.40
N PHE A 12 -19.52 -5.08 -2.45
CA PHE A 12 -18.64 -4.78 -1.30
C PHE A 12 -18.03 -3.38 -1.37
N GLY A 13 -18.61 -2.48 -2.16
CA GLY A 13 -18.01 -1.21 -2.48
C GLY A 13 -16.89 -1.36 -3.50
N LYS A 14 -15.92 -0.44 -3.52
CA LYS A 14 -14.78 -0.55 -4.44
C LYS A 14 -13.88 -1.71 -4.00
N PRO A 15 -13.74 -2.78 -4.80
CA PRO A 15 -12.90 -3.90 -4.42
C PRO A 15 -11.42 -3.50 -4.52
N GLN A 16 -10.62 -3.97 -3.57
CA GLN A 16 -9.18 -3.72 -3.55
C GLN A 16 -8.40 -4.59 -4.55
N PHE A 17 -9.09 -5.34 -5.41
CA PHE A 17 -8.47 -6.19 -6.42
C PHE A 17 -8.16 -5.48 -7.75
N ALA A 18 -8.75 -4.30 -7.97
CA ALA A 18 -8.46 -3.54 -9.17
C ALA A 18 -6.99 -3.11 -9.20
N SER A 19 -6.47 -2.82 -10.38
CA SER A 19 -5.13 -2.29 -10.53
C SER A 19 -5.17 -0.82 -10.91
N ASN A 20 -4.13 -0.09 -10.53
CA ASN A 20 -3.95 1.30 -10.89
C ASN A 20 -2.56 1.51 -11.47
N TYR A 21 -2.46 2.36 -12.48
CA TYR A 21 -1.20 2.76 -13.09
C TYR A 21 -1.00 4.26 -12.85
N SER A 22 0.14 4.63 -12.33
CA SER A 22 0.46 6.02 -12.07
C SER A 22 1.81 6.40 -12.67
N THR A 23 1.88 7.55 -13.30
CA THR A 23 3.12 8.13 -13.81
C THR A 23 3.69 9.19 -12.88
N SER A 24 2.99 9.56 -11.81
CA SER A 24 3.39 10.65 -10.92
C SER A 24 3.46 10.27 -9.44
N GLY A 25 3.21 9.01 -9.09
CA GLY A 25 3.21 8.60 -7.69
C GLY A 25 2.13 9.31 -6.87
N GLY A 26 2.40 9.56 -5.61
CA GLY A 26 1.53 10.31 -4.72
C GLY A 26 1.13 9.54 -3.47
N THR A 27 0.17 10.09 -2.72
CA THR A 27 -0.35 9.48 -1.49
C THR A 27 -1.49 8.54 -1.82
N LEU A 28 -1.37 7.30 -1.36
CA LEU A 28 -2.42 6.29 -1.48
C LEU A 28 -3.48 6.49 -0.39
N SER A 29 -4.70 6.10 -0.70
CA SER A 29 -5.81 6.09 0.25
C SER A 29 -6.29 4.65 0.45
N ILE A 30 -6.99 4.38 1.55
CA ILE A 30 -7.55 3.06 1.83
C ILE A 30 -8.58 2.61 0.80
N ALA A 31 -9.13 3.54 0.02
CA ALA A 31 -10.07 3.25 -1.07
C ALA A 31 -9.37 2.94 -2.40
N ASP A 32 -8.05 3.07 -2.46
CA ASP A 32 -7.31 2.82 -3.70
C ASP A 32 -7.20 1.34 -4.01
N SER A 33 -6.91 1.05 -5.27
CA SER A 33 -6.77 -0.31 -5.77
C SER A 33 -5.61 -1.05 -5.10
N TYR A 34 -5.76 -2.35 -4.92
CA TYR A 34 -4.72 -3.20 -4.34
C TYR A 34 -3.41 -3.13 -5.14
N ALA A 35 -3.49 -3.31 -6.46
CA ALA A 35 -2.31 -3.30 -7.32
C ALA A 35 -2.01 -1.88 -7.80
N GLN A 36 -0.85 -1.37 -7.43
CA GLN A 36 -0.37 -0.05 -7.80
C GLN A 36 0.88 -0.19 -8.66
N THR A 37 0.77 0.11 -9.95
CA THR A 37 1.91 0.15 -10.86
C THR A 37 2.37 1.60 -11.02
N ILE A 38 3.63 1.87 -10.70
CA ILE A 38 4.17 3.22 -10.71
C ILE A 38 5.31 3.32 -11.70
N ASN A 39 5.18 4.26 -12.65
CA ASN A 39 6.16 4.51 -13.70
C ASN A 39 6.37 6.01 -13.88
N GLY A 40 7.62 6.43 -13.92
CA GLY A 40 8.02 7.83 -14.08
C GLY A 40 9.44 8.03 -13.55
N THR A 41 9.86 9.26 -13.40
CA THR A 41 11.17 9.60 -12.83
C THR A 41 11.01 10.18 -11.43
N SER A 42 11.88 9.76 -10.51
CA SER A 42 11.94 10.28 -9.14
C SER A 42 10.60 10.17 -8.40
N LEU A 43 9.89 9.08 -8.57
CA LEU A 43 8.59 8.91 -7.95
C LEU A 43 8.68 8.44 -6.50
N THR A 44 7.71 8.91 -5.74
CA THR A 44 7.48 8.51 -4.35
C THR A 44 6.04 8.05 -4.21
N ALA A 45 5.83 6.88 -3.65
CA ALA A 45 4.51 6.42 -3.23
C ALA A 45 4.41 6.56 -1.71
N THR A 46 3.36 7.18 -1.23
CA THR A 46 3.14 7.35 0.22
C THR A 46 1.95 6.51 0.66
N LEU A 47 2.21 5.61 1.60
CA LEU A 47 1.18 4.73 2.18
C LEU A 47 0.26 5.55 3.09
N PRO A 48 -1.03 5.19 3.18
CA PRO A 48 -1.95 5.87 4.07
C PRO A 48 -1.60 5.66 5.54
N VAL A 49 -2.15 6.49 6.42
CA VAL A 49 -2.03 6.30 7.87
C VAL A 49 -2.79 5.04 8.27
N VAL A 50 -2.13 4.17 9.02
CA VAL A 50 -2.77 2.98 9.61
C VAL A 50 -3.38 3.35 10.94
N ASP A 51 -4.60 2.89 11.17
CA ASP A 51 -5.31 2.99 12.44
C ASP A 51 -6.12 1.72 12.70
N GLY A 52 -6.88 1.69 13.79
CA GLY A 52 -7.66 0.50 14.15
C GLY A 52 -8.75 0.12 13.16
N THR A 53 -9.08 0.99 12.21
CA THR A 53 -10.14 0.75 11.21
C THR A 53 -9.63 0.16 9.92
N ASN A 54 -8.32 0.22 9.64
CA ASN A 54 -7.76 -0.20 8.35
C ASN A 54 -6.62 -1.22 8.46
N VAL A 55 -6.36 -1.76 9.63
CA VAL A 55 -5.40 -2.86 9.81
C VAL A 55 -5.81 -4.04 8.91
N GLY A 56 -4.82 -4.62 8.24
CA GLY A 56 -5.03 -5.73 7.30
C GLY A 56 -5.19 -5.31 5.84
N ILE A 57 -5.38 -4.02 5.56
CA ILE A 57 -5.40 -3.54 4.18
C ILE A 57 -4.04 -3.75 3.52
N GLN A 58 -4.03 -4.04 2.23
CA GLN A 58 -2.81 -4.36 1.49
C GLN A 58 -2.69 -3.55 0.21
N PHE A 59 -1.44 -3.25 -0.15
CA PHE A 59 -1.09 -2.74 -1.47
C PHE A 59 0.05 -3.56 -2.06
N LEU A 60 -0.12 -4.01 -3.29
CA LEU A 60 0.96 -4.54 -4.11
C LEU A 60 1.52 -3.38 -4.93
N ILE A 61 2.73 -2.94 -4.65
CA ILE A 61 3.37 -1.83 -5.35
C ILE A 61 4.45 -2.39 -6.26
N THR A 62 4.34 -2.09 -7.54
CA THR A 62 5.29 -2.51 -8.57
C THR A 62 6.00 -1.29 -9.14
N ASN A 63 7.32 -1.31 -9.10
CA ASN A 63 8.15 -0.28 -9.69
C ASN A 63 8.50 -0.64 -11.14
N THR A 64 7.85 0.02 -12.09
CA THR A 64 8.18 -0.09 -13.52
C THR A 64 8.99 1.10 -14.03
N ASN A 65 9.51 1.92 -13.11
CA ASN A 65 10.40 3.03 -13.44
C ASN A 65 11.75 2.56 -13.98
N ALA A 66 12.46 3.49 -14.59
CA ALA A 66 13.89 3.32 -14.90
C ALA A 66 14.80 3.52 -13.69
N SER A 67 14.27 3.98 -12.57
CA SER A 67 15.00 4.25 -11.32
C SER A 67 14.26 3.65 -10.13
N ALA A 68 14.94 3.54 -8.99
CA ALA A 68 14.33 3.07 -7.76
C ALA A 68 13.16 3.97 -7.33
N LEU A 69 12.10 3.33 -6.85
CA LEU A 69 10.92 3.99 -6.28
C LEU A 69 11.08 4.06 -4.78
N THR A 70 10.79 5.21 -4.19
CA THR A 70 10.72 5.36 -2.73
C THR A 70 9.27 5.18 -2.26
N VAL A 71 9.05 4.28 -1.32
CA VAL A 71 7.77 4.14 -0.63
C VAL A 71 7.91 4.73 0.76
N ASN A 72 7.09 5.72 1.06
CA ASN A 72 7.04 6.38 2.36
C ASN A 72 5.84 5.90 3.17
N SER A 73 6.00 5.82 4.47
CA SER A 73 4.86 5.76 5.39
C SER A 73 4.36 7.16 5.72
N SER A 74 3.22 7.22 6.40
CA SER A 74 2.64 8.46 6.93
C SER A 74 2.71 8.45 8.45
N SER A 75 2.67 9.64 9.06
CA SER A 75 2.60 9.83 10.53
C SER A 75 3.69 9.10 11.30
N SER A 76 4.89 9.07 10.76
CA SER A 76 6.06 8.41 11.38
C SER A 76 5.84 6.93 11.69
N GLN A 77 4.94 6.27 11.00
CA GLN A 77 4.72 4.84 11.13
C GLN A 77 5.86 4.06 10.46
N LEU A 78 6.30 2.99 11.08
CA LEU A 78 7.44 2.22 10.59
C LEU A 78 7.02 1.19 9.54
N ILE A 79 7.90 0.91 8.61
CA ILE A 79 7.76 -0.16 7.63
C ILE A 79 8.74 -1.27 8.01
N TYR A 80 8.20 -2.43 8.38
CA TYR A 80 8.96 -3.62 8.72
C TYR A 80 9.22 -4.45 7.47
N SER A 81 10.36 -5.11 7.43
CA SER A 81 10.77 -5.95 6.29
C SER A 81 10.78 -7.43 6.69
N SER A 82 10.34 -8.28 5.78
CA SER A 82 10.41 -9.74 5.94
C SER A 82 11.84 -10.28 6.00
N THR A 83 12.83 -9.50 5.58
CA THR A 83 14.24 -9.93 5.57
C THR A 83 14.96 -9.71 6.90
N GLY A 84 14.26 -9.19 7.91
CA GLY A 84 14.85 -8.85 9.21
C GLY A 84 15.64 -7.56 9.22
N ALA A 85 15.63 -6.77 8.14
CA ALA A 85 16.22 -5.45 8.14
C ALA A 85 15.51 -4.53 9.14
N ALA A 86 16.23 -3.55 9.70
CA ALA A 86 15.65 -2.60 10.64
C ALA A 86 14.43 -1.91 10.03
N SER A 87 13.42 -1.68 10.86
CA SER A 87 12.24 -0.92 10.44
C SER A 87 12.61 0.53 10.14
N THR A 88 12.00 1.10 9.12
CA THR A 88 12.29 2.47 8.66
C THR A 88 10.99 3.17 8.28
N LEU A 89 11.07 4.51 8.10
CA LEU A 89 9.94 5.29 7.59
C LEU A 89 9.79 5.19 6.08
N THR A 90 10.81 4.70 5.38
CA THR A 90 10.82 4.60 3.93
C THR A 90 11.42 3.27 3.50
N ARG A 91 11.01 2.81 2.31
CA ARG A 91 11.62 1.67 1.64
C ARG A 91 11.87 2.02 0.18
N SER A 92 12.99 1.55 -0.33
CA SER A 92 13.33 1.68 -1.74
C SER A 92 12.98 0.39 -2.47
N LEU A 93 12.23 0.51 -3.57
CA LEU A 93 11.92 -0.60 -4.46
C LEU A 93 12.83 -0.48 -5.69
N ALA A 94 13.65 -1.49 -5.92
CA ALA A 94 14.50 -1.55 -7.10
C ALA A 94 13.66 -1.62 -8.38
N VAL A 95 14.27 -1.26 -9.49
CA VAL A 95 13.64 -1.35 -10.82
C VAL A 95 13.14 -2.78 -11.07
N GLY A 96 11.90 -2.89 -11.50
CA GLY A 96 11.26 -4.15 -11.84
C GLY A 96 10.78 -4.97 -10.63
N HIS A 97 10.91 -4.46 -9.42
CA HIS A 97 10.50 -5.18 -8.22
C HIS A 97 9.06 -4.85 -7.83
N SER A 98 8.41 -5.84 -7.22
CA SER A 98 7.09 -5.71 -6.60
C SER A 98 7.14 -6.15 -5.15
N HIS A 99 6.43 -5.42 -4.28
CA HIS A 99 6.32 -5.77 -2.87
C HIS A 99 4.90 -5.57 -2.37
N ILE A 100 4.48 -6.41 -1.44
CA ILE A 100 3.19 -6.28 -0.77
C ILE A 100 3.40 -5.56 0.56
N PHE A 101 2.64 -4.48 0.76
CA PHE A 101 2.61 -3.72 2.00
C PHE A 101 1.30 -4.02 2.72
N THR A 102 1.37 -4.52 3.94
CA THR A 102 0.21 -4.85 4.77
C THR A 102 0.17 -3.94 5.99
N ALA A 103 -0.96 -3.32 6.24
CA ALA A 103 -1.18 -2.53 7.44
C ALA A 103 -1.30 -3.44 8.67
N ILE A 104 -0.49 -3.19 9.70
CA ILE A 104 -0.36 -4.06 10.87
C ILE A 104 -0.45 -3.29 12.19
N PHE A 105 -0.77 -4.01 13.26
CA PHE A 105 -0.44 -3.60 14.61
C PHE A 105 1.07 -3.84 14.85
N THR A 106 1.75 -2.88 15.45
CA THR A 106 3.15 -3.05 15.85
C THR A 106 3.30 -3.30 17.35
N THR A 107 2.31 -2.86 18.12
CA THR A 107 2.16 -3.17 19.53
C THR A 107 0.68 -3.38 19.81
N SER A 108 0.33 -4.38 20.58
CA SER A 108 -1.03 -4.84 20.82
C SER A 108 -2.06 -3.69 20.95
N GLY A 109 -2.68 -3.33 19.82
CA GLY A 109 -3.79 -2.38 19.74
C GLY A 109 -3.43 -0.90 19.92
N SER A 110 -2.16 -0.53 20.09
CA SER A 110 -1.81 0.86 20.44
C SER A 110 -0.92 1.56 19.43
N THR A 111 -0.16 0.84 18.64
CA THR A 111 0.67 1.40 17.57
C THR A 111 0.51 0.62 16.28
N TYR A 112 0.76 1.29 15.16
CA TYR A 112 0.48 0.77 13.84
C TYR A 112 1.65 1.03 12.91
N GLY A 113 1.73 0.26 11.86
CA GLY A 113 2.75 0.41 10.82
C GLY A 113 2.44 -0.46 9.62
N TRP A 114 3.46 -0.75 8.84
CA TRP A 114 3.37 -1.54 7.62
C TRP A 114 4.35 -2.70 7.67
N SER A 115 3.96 -3.82 7.10
CA SER A 115 4.84 -4.94 6.83
C SER A 115 5.07 -5.02 5.32
N MET A 116 6.31 -5.14 4.90
CA MET A 116 6.67 -5.30 3.49
C MET A 116 7.21 -6.71 3.25
N VAL A 117 6.62 -7.36 2.28
CA VAL A 117 7.06 -8.69 1.83
C VAL A 117 7.56 -8.65 0.41
#